data_0015f1bf41272961f4b5fdd1805e5fa1
#
_entry.id   0015f1bf41272961f4b5fdd1805e5fa1
#
_cell.length_a   1.000
_cell.length_b   1.000
_cell.length_c   1.000
_cell.angle_alpha   90.00
_cell.angle_beta   90.00
_cell.angle_gamma   90.00
#
_symmetry.space_group_name_H-M   'P 1'
#
loop_
_entity.id
_entity.type
_entity.pdbx_description
1 polymer ?
#
loop_
_entity_poly.entity_id
_entity_poly.type
_entity_poly.pdbx_seq_one_letter_code
_entity_poly.pdbx_strand_id
1 'polypeptide(L)'
;MKKYAVIYTRVSTDEQAEKGHSLPFQLEECRAYANRLGFHVIREFVDNTSGATLDRPGFTQLESMLANREAQVVIAYTSDRISRNYYDYVPLIGKWQDKNIELHFVDRGQSHNDLQGMISDGIFAMLAHTERLKILDRTKNGRLKKAKDDKKPVMTGQVPYGYGRIGKSRDAEMIIDSFESEIVKLI
;
A
#
# COMPACT_ATOMS: atom_id res chain seq x y z
N MET A 1 21.18 -16.73 -21.97
CA MET A 1 21.79 -15.50 -21.43
C MET A 1 21.25 -15.29 -20.04
N LYS A 2 22.09 -14.88 -19.07
CA LYS A 2 21.62 -14.52 -17.73
C LYS A 2 20.86 -13.21 -17.83
N LYS A 3 19.62 -13.15 -17.32
CA LYS A 3 18.85 -11.92 -17.24
C LYS A 3 19.22 -11.17 -15.96
N TYR A 4 19.42 -9.87 -16.07
CA TYR A 4 19.65 -8.98 -14.93
C TYR A 4 18.33 -8.59 -14.31
N ALA A 5 18.24 -8.77 -13.00
CA ALA A 5 17.03 -8.49 -12.23
C ALA A 5 17.29 -7.41 -11.18
N VAL A 6 16.25 -6.69 -10.87
CA VAL A 6 16.18 -5.80 -9.70
C VAL A 6 15.06 -6.25 -8.78
N ILE A 7 15.29 -6.13 -7.48
CA ILE A 7 14.26 -6.39 -6.46
C ILE A 7 13.69 -5.07 -6.00
N TYR A 8 12.37 -5.00 -5.88
CA TYR A 8 11.69 -3.86 -5.29
C TYR A 8 10.80 -4.31 -4.12
N THR A 9 10.98 -3.67 -2.99
CA THR A 9 10.18 -3.90 -1.80
C THR A 9 9.70 -2.59 -1.21
N ARG A 10 8.51 -2.63 -0.61
CA ARG A 10 7.91 -1.48 0.06
C ARG A 10 7.19 -1.93 1.33
N VAL A 11 7.36 -1.18 2.40
CA VAL A 11 6.62 -1.37 3.65
C VAL A 11 6.03 -0.05 4.09
N SER A 12 4.87 -0.09 4.74
CA SER A 12 4.34 1.04 5.49
C SER A 12 4.71 0.89 6.97
N THR A 13 4.67 1.99 7.73
CA THR A 13 4.92 1.98 9.17
C THR A 13 4.00 1.01 9.92
N ASP A 14 2.76 0.85 9.45
CA ASP A 14 1.77 -0.04 10.07
C ASP A 14 2.06 -1.53 9.77
N GLU A 15 2.59 -1.83 8.58
CA GLU A 15 2.92 -3.18 8.13
C GLU A 15 4.22 -3.72 8.75
N GLN A 16 5.10 -2.85 9.25
CA GLN A 16 6.32 -3.27 9.95
C GLN A 16 6.03 -4.03 11.24
N ALA A 17 4.85 -3.86 11.82
CA ALA A 17 4.43 -4.51 13.06
C ALA A 17 3.86 -5.93 12.84
N GLU A 18 3.51 -6.31 11.60
CA GLU A 18 2.91 -7.61 11.29
C GLU A 18 3.99 -8.64 10.90
N LYS A 19 3.92 -9.83 11.55
CA LYS A 19 4.78 -10.97 11.19
C LYS A 19 4.45 -11.47 9.79
N GLY A 20 5.47 -11.59 8.92
CA GLY A 20 5.34 -12.09 7.54
C GLY A 20 5.32 -11.00 6.47
N HIS A 21 5.25 -9.73 6.84
CA HIS A 21 5.33 -8.60 5.92
C HIS A 21 6.59 -7.73 6.15
N SER A 22 7.48 -8.17 7.02
CA SER A 22 8.71 -7.44 7.32
C SER A 22 9.60 -7.32 6.07
N LEU A 23 10.28 -6.19 5.97
CA LEU A 23 11.19 -5.92 4.86
C LEU A 23 12.27 -7.00 4.66
N PRO A 24 12.95 -7.50 5.73
CA PRO A 24 13.93 -8.57 5.59
C PRO A 24 13.33 -9.84 4.98
N PHE A 25 12.13 -10.23 5.41
CA PHE A 25 11.43 -11.39 4.88
C PHE A 25 11.12 -11.25 3.38
N GLN A 26 10.57 -10.09 2.96
CA GLN A 26 10.28 -9.84 1.54
C GLN A 26 11.55 -9.91 0.68
N LEU A 27 12.66 -9.34 1.15
CA LEU A 27 13.94 -9.36 0.44
C LEU A 27 14.50 -10.78 0.32
N GLU A 28 14.45 -11.57 1.40
CA GLU A 28 14.90 -12.94 1.42
C GLU A 28 14.13 -13.80 0.43
N GLU A 29 12.81 -13.72 0.44
CA GLU A 29 11.94 -14.44 -0.47
C GLU A 29 12.17 -14.03 -1.94
N CYS A 30 12.35 -12.74 -2.22
CA CYS A 30 12.67 -12.27 -3.57
C CYS A 30 14.05 -12.76 -4.05
N ARG A 31 15.05 -12.79 -3.17
CA ARG A 31 16.38 -13.34 -3.49
C ARG A 31 16.32 -14.84 -3.77
N ALA A 32 15.60 -15.59 -2.93
CA ALA A 32 15.40 -17.02 -3.12
C ALA A 32 14.68 -17.31 -4.45
N TYR A 33 13.67 -16.52 -4.77
CA TYR A 33 12.95 -16.58 -6.04
C TYR A 33 13.87 -16.31 -7.24
N ALA A 34 14.66 -15.24 -7.20
CA ALA A 34 15.61 -14.88 -8.24
C ALA A 34 16.62 -16.00 -8.49
N ASN A 35 17.20 -16.56 -7.41
CA ASN A 35 18.16 -17.66 -7.48
C ASN A 35 17.55 -18.91 -8.12
N ARG A 36 16.32 -19.26 -7.73
CA ARG A 36 15.60 -20.43 -8.28
C ARG A 36 15.39 -20.32 -9.78
N LEU A 37 15.15 -19.12 -10.31
CA LEU A 37 14.94 -18.86 -11.73
C LEU A 37 16.22 -18.50 -12.50
N GLY A 38 17.37 -18.46 -11.82
CA GLY A 38 18.65 -18.15 -12.42
C GLY A 38 18.84 -16.70 -12.83
N PHE A 39 18.08 -15.78 -12.26
CA PHE A 39 18.24 -14.35 -12.46
C PHE A 39 19.45 -13.81 -11.70
N HIS A 40 20.13 -12.84 -12.28
CA HIS A 40 21.22 -12.14 -11.62
C HIS A 40 20.73 -10.83 -11.03
N VAL A 41 20.54 -10.78 -9.71
CA VAL A 41 20.10 -9.57 -9.01
C VAL A 41 21.25 -8.57 -8.96
N ILE A 42 21.08 -7.42 -9.59
CA ILE A 42 22.10 -6.36 -9.66
C ILE A 42 21.84 -5.24 -8.65
N ARG A 43 20.58 -5.05 -8.23
CA ARG A 43 20.23 -4.03 -7.25
C ARG A 43 18.92 -4.35 -6.52
N GLU A 44 18.83 -3.85 -5.30
CA GLU A 44 17.63 -3.91 -4.46
C GLU A 44 17.19 -2.50 -4.10
N PHE A 45 15.92 -2.22 -4.28
CA PHE A 45 15.31 -0.95 -3.97
C PHE A 45 14.30 -1.13 -2.85
N VAL A 46 14.34 -0.22 -1.90
CA VAL A 46 13.51 -0.25 -0.70
C VAL A 46 12.87 1.11 -0.51
N ASP A 47 11.55 1.15 -0.43
CA ASP A 47 10.81 2.34 -0.02
C ASP A 47 10.11 2.10 1.31
N ASN A 48 10.32 3.04 2.23
CA ASN A 48 9.74 3.01 3.56
C ASN A 48 8.76 4.19 3.65
N THR A 49 7.54 4.01 3.14
CA THR A 49 6.56 5.09 3.03
C THR A 49 5.37 4.86 3.92
N SER A 50 5.09 5.80 4.82
CA SER A 50 3.77 5.93 5.44
C SER A 50 2.74 6.19 4.34
N GLY A 51 1.63 5.44 4.33
CA GLY A 51 0.69 5.28 3.22
C GLY A 51 0.07 6.51 2.53
N ALA A 52 0.59 7.72 2.76
CA ALA A 52 0.08 8.97 2.21
C ALA A 52 1.07 9.70 1.28
N THR A 53 2.33 9.33 1.24
CA THR A 53 3.33 10.05 0.43
C THR A 53 3.58 9.32 -0.89
N LEU A 54 3.44 10.07 -1.99
CA LEU A 54 3.86 9.68 -3.35
C LEU A 54 5.40 9.67 -3.51
N ASP A 55 6.13 10.03 -2.46
CA ASP A 55 7.59 10.06 -2.49
C ASP A 55 8.14 8.63 -2.35
N ARG A 56 8.59 8.10 -3.47
CA ARG A 56 9.13 6.74 -3.63
C ARG A 56 10.50 6.80 -4.30
N PRO A 57 11.53 7.26 -3.59
CA PRO A 57 12.86 7.45 -4.17
C PRO A 57 13.47 6.15 -4.72
N GLY A 58 13.25 5.02 -4.06
CA GLY A 58 13.67 3.71 -4.52
C GLY A 58 12.99 3.33 -5.83
N PHE A 59 11.67 3.58 -5.94
CA PHE A 59 10.94 3.32 -7.18
C PHE A 59 11.39 4.24 -8.32
N THR A 60 11.67 5.49 -8.05
CA THR A 60 12.20 6.44 -9.05
C THR A 60 13.55 5.99 -9.59
N GLN A 61 14.45 5.52 -8.72
CA GLN A 61 15.74 4.96 -9.14
C GLN A 61 15.57 3.66 -9.96
N LEU A 62 14.66 2.77 -9.55
CA LEU A 62 14.30 1.58 -10.31
C LEU A 62 13.82 1.95 -11.71
N GLU A 63 12.88 2.89 -11.84
CA GLU A 63 12.40 3.37 -13.14
C GLU A 63 13.53 3.92 -14.03
N SER A 64 14.48 4.63 -13.45
CA SER A 64 15.66 5.14 -14.15
C SER A 64 16.53 4.01 -14.69
N MET A 65 16.84 2.99 -13.87
CA MET A 65 17.61 1.83 -14.31
C MET A 65 16.91 1.04 -15.43
N LEU A 66 15.59 0.87 -15.33
CA LEU A 66 14.81 0.21 -16.39
C LEU A 66 14.78 1.05 -17.67
N ALA A 67 14.73 2.37 -17.57
CA ALA A 67 14.80 3.27 -18.72
C ALA A 67 16.16 3.15 -19.44
N ASN A 68 17.24 2.98 -18.70
CA ASN A 68 18.60 2.80 -19.22
C ASN A 68 18.87 1.36 -19.70
N ARG A 69 17.90 0.45 -19.62
CA ARG A 69 18.02 -0.98 -19.98
C ARG A 69 19.10 -1.73 -19.19
N GLU A 70 19.38 -1.29 -17.97
CA GLU A 70 20.36 -1.93 -17.09
C GLU A 70 19.81 -3.25 -16.49
N ALA A 71 18.48 -3.37 -16.37
CA ALA A 71 17.81 -4.58 -15.95
C ALA A 71 16.64 -4.93 -16.88
N GLN A 72 16.31 -6.22 -16.97
CA GLN A 72 15.24 -6.76 -17.79
C GLN A 72 14.12 -7.38 -16.94
N VAL A 73 14.38 -7.58 -15.64
CA VAL A 73 13.46 -8.28 -14.73
C VAL A 73 13.26 -7.43 -13.47
N VAL A 74 12.02 -7.23 -13.09
CA VAL A 74 11.63 -6.65 -11.80
C VAL A 74 11.00 -7.76 -10.96
N ILE A 75 11.48 -7.93 -9.74
CA ILE A 75 10.95 -8.90 -8.77
C ILE A 75 10.39 -8.14 -7.58
N ALA A 76 9.13 -8.41 -7.24
CA ALA A 76 8.49 -7.90 -6.03
C ALA A 76 7.81 -9.04 -5.28
N TYR A 77 7.62 -8.89 -3.97
CA TYR A 77 6.97 -9.93 -3.19
C TYR A 77 5.50 -10.11 -3.61
N THR A 78 4.75 -9.01 -3.67
CA THR A 78 3.34 -8.96 -4.09
C THR A 78 3.07 -7.75 -4.99
N SER A 79 1.97 -7.76 -5.74
CA SER A 79 1.61 -6.66 -6.66
C SER A 79 1.36 -5.32 -5.95
N ASP A 80 0.86 -5.34 -4.72
CA ASP A 80 0.62 -4.13 -3.92
C ASP A 80 1.91 -3.42 -3.49
N ARG A 81 3.07 -4.09 -3.57
CA ARG A 81 4.39 -3.45 -3.40
C ARG A 81 4.70 -2.52 -4.56
N ILE A 82 4.28 -2.88 -5.76
CA ILE A 82 4.43 -2.01 -6.95
C ILE A 82 3.43 -0.86 -6.91
N SER A 83 2.13 -1.16 -6.86
CA SER A 83 1.08 -0.17 -6.65
C SER A 83 -0.16 -0.78 -6.01
N ARG A 84 -0.78 -0.04 -5.08
CA ARG A 84 -2.09 -0.37 -4.51
C ARG A 84 -3.24 0.24 -5.32
N ASN A 85 -2.93 1.14 -6.22
CA ASN A 85 -3.90 1.83 -7.05
C ASN A 85 -3.89 1.22 -8.46
N TYR A 86 -5.03 0.68 -8.87
CA TYR A 86 -5.22 0.09 -10.18
C TYR A 86 -4.90 1.07 -11.32
N TYR A 87 -5.31 2.32 -11.19
CA TYR A 87 -5.10 3.34 -12.22
C TYR A 87 -3.63 3.69 -12.45
N ASP A 88 -2.79 3.52 -11.44
CA ASP A 88 -1.33 3.69 -11.55
C ASP A 88 -0.66 2.41 -12.03
N TYR A 89 -1.20 1.25 -11.64
CA TYR A 89 -0.63 -0.06 -11.92
C TYR A 89 -0.69 -0.42 -13.41
N VAL A 90 -1.87 -0.31 -14.02
CA VAL A 90 -2.07 -0.74 -15.42
C VAL A 90 -1.20 0.01 -16.41
N PRO A 91 -1.13 1.37 -16.41
CA PRO A 91 -0.23 2.09 -17.30
C PRO A 91 1.23 1.76 -17.09
N LEU A 92 1.63 1.52 -15.83
CA LEU A 92 3.01 1.15 -15.48
C LEU A 92 3.39 -0.20 -16.09
N ILE A 93 2.54 -1.21 -15.97
CA ILE A 93 2.78 -2.53 -16.56
C ILE A 93 2.84 -2.45 -18.08
N GLY A 94 1.93 -1.72 -18.72
CA GLY A 94 1.98 -1.47 -20.16
C GLY A 94 3.31 -0.86 -20.60
N LYS A 95 3.77 0.20 -19.90
CA LYS A 95 5.07 0.83 -20.14
C LYS A 95 6.26 -0.14 -20.02
N TRP A 96 6.23 -1.04 -19.04
CA TRP A 96 7.30 -2.03 -18.83
C TRP A 96 7.28 -3.12 -19.90
N GLN A 97 6.10 -3.55 -20.32
CA GLN A 97 5.96 -4.53 -21.41
C GLN A 97 6.44 -3.99 -22.76
N ASP A 98 6.11 -2.75 -23.11
CA ASP A 98 6.60 -2.10 -24.32
C ASP A 98 8.13 -2.06 -24.35
N LYS A 99 8.78 -2.08 -23.19
CA LYS A 99 10.24 -2.14 -23.04
C LYS A 99 10.79 -3.55 -22.89
N ASN A 100 9.95 -4.59 -22.98
CA ASN A 100 10.30 -6.00 -22.74
C ASN A 100 10.88 -6.25 -21.33
N ILE A 101 10.36 -5.56 -20.32
CA ILE A 101 10.68 -5.76 -18.91
C ILE A 101 9.71 -6.80 -18.32
N GLU A 102 10.25 -7.85 -17.75
CA GLU A 102 9.50 -8.91 -17.08
C GLU A 102 9.21 -8.52 -15.63
N LEU A 103 7.97 -8.68 -15.19
CA LEU A 103 7.57 -8.47 -13.81
C LEU A 103 7.22 -9.81 -13.16
N HIS A 104 7.85 -10.10 -12.04
CA HIS A 104 7.65 -11.33 -11.29
C HIS A 104 7.16 -11.03 -9.88
N PHE A 105 6.18 -11.82 -9.42
CA PHE A 105 5.70 -11.78 -8.04
C PHE A 105 5.96 -13.10 -7.33
N VAL A 106 6.54 -13.01 -6.13
CA VAL A 106 6.95 -14.20 -5.37
C VAL A 106 5.74 -14.98 -4.85
N ASP A 107 4.70 -14.29 -4.40
CA ASP A 107 3.46 -14.87 -3.87
C ASP A 107 2.70 -15.73 -4.87
N ARG A 108 2.85 -15.46 -6.16
CA ARG A 108 2.13 -16.15 -7.24
C ARG A 108 2.99 -17.11 -8.05
N GLY A 109 4.31 -17.05 -7.89
CA GLY A 109 5.25 -17.95 -8.55
C GLY A 109 5.28 -17.88 -10.09
N GLN A 110 4.74 -16.82 -10.70
CA GLN A 110 4.57 -16.69 -12.15
C GLN A 110 5.19 -15.40 -12.68
N SER A 111 5.72 -15.49 -13.89
CA SER A 111 6.05 -14.33 -14.72
C SER A 111 4.78 -13.79 -15.37
N HIS A 112 4.52 -12.49 -15.27
CA HIS A 112 3.30 -11.85 -15.78
C HIS A 112 3.51 -11.17 -17.12
N ASN A 113 4.31 -11.78 -18.00
CA ASN A 113 4.55 -11.25 -19.35
C ASN A 113 3.59 -11.77 -20.41
N ASP A 114 2.70 -12.69 -20.05
CA ASP A 114 1.67 -13.16 -20.94
C ASP A 114 0.34 -12.39 -20.74
N LEU A 115 -0.47 -12.38 -21.78
CA LEU A 115 -1.77 -11.71 -21.78
C LEU A 115 -2.68 -12.21 -20.65
N GLN A 116 -2.55 -13.49 -20.30
CA GLN A 116 -3.36 -14.15 -19.29
C GLN A 116 -2.97 -13.71 -17.87
N GLY A 117 -1.67 -13.53 -17.60
CA GLY A 117 -1.16 -12.96 -16.35
C GLY A 117 -1.59 -11.50 -16.17
N MET A 118 -1.54 -10.70 -17.25
CA MET A 118 -2.02 -9.31 -17.23
C MET A 118 -3.49 -9.19 -16.88
N ILE A 119 -4.33 -10.02 -17.50
CA ILE A 119 -5.79 -10.02 -17.25
C ILE A 119 -6.03 -10.43 -15.80
N SER A 120 -5.36 -11.46 -15.31
CA SER A 120 -5.45 -11.91 -13.91
C SER A 120 -5.06 -10.81 -12.93
N ASP A 121 -3.94 -10.14 -13.16
CA ASP A 121 -3.47 -9.04 -12.31
C ASP A 121 -4.43 -7.85 -12.34
N GLY A 122 -4.96 -7.52 -13.52
CA GLY A 122 -5.99 -6.50 -13.67
C GLY A 122 -7.25 -6.82 -12.85
N ILE A 123 -7.71 -8.06 -12.91
CA ILE A 123 -8.88 -8.53 -12.13
C ILE A 123 -8.59 -8.49 -10.63
N PHE A 124 -7.43 -8.97 -10.17
CA PHE A 124 -7.08 -8.94 -8.75
C PHE A 124 -6.91 -7.52 -8.21
N ALA A 125 -6.29 -6.62 -8.98
CA ALA A 125 -6.17 -5.22 -8.61
C ALA A 125 -7.56 -4.54 -8.54
N MET A 126 -8.46 -4.86 -9.46
CA MET A 126 -9.84 -4.36 -9.47
C MET A 126 -10.65 -4.89 -8.27
N LEU A 127 -10.49 -6.17 -7.91
CA LEU A 127 -11.11 -6.76 -6.73
C LEU A 127 -10.62 -6.10 -5.44
N ALA A 128 -9.31 -5.93 -5.29
CA ALA A 128 -8.71 -5.25 -4.13
C ALA A 128 -9.19 -3.80 -4.00
N HIS A 129 -9.30 -3.08 -5.13
CA HIS A 129 -9.87 -1.73 -5.14
C HIS A 129 -11.35 -1.71 -4.71
N THR A 130 -12.14 -2.65 -5.23
CA THR A 130 -13.57 -2.78 -4.88
C THR A 130 -13.76 -3.12 -3.40
N GLU A 131 -12.94 -3.99 -2.83
CA GLU A 131 -12.97 -4.29 -1.39
C GLU A 131 -12.64 -3.07 -0.54
N ARG A 132 -11.63 -2.30 -0.94
CA ARG A 132 -11.30 -1.05 -0.24
C ARG A 132 -12.47 -0.06 -0.25
N LEU A 133 -13.13 0.12 -1.40
CA LEU A 133 -14.32 0.97 -1.48
C LEU A 133 -15.45 0.47 -0.58
N LYS A 134 -15.70 -0.84 -0.53
CA LYS A 134 -16.69 -1.44 0.38
C LYS A 134 -16.34 -1.20 1.85
N ILE A 135 -15.07 -1.27 2.24
CA ILE A 135 -14.62 -0.99 3.61
C ILE A 135 -14.85 0.49 3.95
N LEU A 136 -14.51 1.41 3.05
CA LEU A 136 -14.75 2.84 3.23
C LEU A 136 -16.24 3.14 3.37
N ASP A 137 -17.08 2.56 2.52
CA ASP A 137 -18.54 2.71 2.59
C ASP A 137 -19.12 2.15 3.89
N ARG A 138 -18.71 0.94 4.30
CA ARG A 138 -19.13 0.36 5.59
C ARG A 138 -18.73 1.25 6.76
N THR A 139 -17.52 1.78 6.73
CA THR A 139 -17.03 2.68 7.79
C THR A 139 -17.80 3.97 7.82
N LYS A 140 -18.06 4.60 6.65
CA LYS A 140 -18.86 5.82 6.52
C LYS A 140 -20.30 5.60 7.00
N ASN A 141 -20.93 4.53 6.50
CA ASN A 141 -22.32 4.21 6.86
C ASN A 141 -22.45 3.82 8.35
N GLY A 142 -21.48 3.10 8.89
CA GLY A 142 -21.43 2.78 10.33
C GLY A 142 -21.33 4.05 11.19
N ARG A 143 -20.51 5.03 10.78
CA ARG A 143 -20.41 6.34 11.46
C ARG A 143 -21.71 7.13 11.38
N LEU A 144 -22.32 7.19 10.19
CA LEU A 144 -23.59 7.89 9.99
C LEU A 144 -24.73 7.25 10.80
N LYS A 145 -24.77 5.92 10.84
CA LYS A 145 -25.75 5.19 11.66
C LYS A 145 -25.56 5.49 13.14
N LYS A 146 -24.34 5.42 13.65
CA LYS A 146 -24.04 5.75 15.04
C LYS A 146 -24.43 7.18 15.40
N ALA A 147 -24.16 8.15 14.51
CA ALA A 147 -24.54 9.53 14.73
C ALA A 147 -26.06 9.77 14.73
N LYS A 148 -26.83 9.00 13.92
CA LYS A 148 -28.29 9.13 13.83
C LYS A 148 -29.02 8.39 14.94
N ASP A 149 -28.65 7.14 15.17
CA ASP A 149 -29.38 6.25 16.09
C ASP A 149 -29.00 6.50 17.55
N ASP A 150 -27.72 6.61 17.85
CA ASP A 150 -27.23 6.80 19.21
C ASP A 150 -27.19 8.27 19.62
N LYS A 151 -27.37 9.21 18.68
CA LYS A 151 -27.21 10.67 18.88
C LYS A 151 -25.89 11.01 19.57
N LYS A 152 -24.89 10.12 19.45
CA LYS A 152 -23.56 10.27 20.02
C LYS A 152 -22.60 10.78 18.96
N PRO A 153 -21.72 11.72 19.29
CA PRO A 153 -20.71 12.19 18.36
C PRO A 153 -19.75 11.05 18.00
N VAL A 154 -19.47 10.91 16.69
CA VAL A 154 -18.52 9.90 16.21
C VAL A 154 -17.11 10.45 16.37
N MET A 155 -16.39 9.97 17.38
CA MET A 155 -15.01 10.41 17.64
C MET A 155 -14.05 9.78 16.65
N THR A 156 -13.42 10.60 15.84
CA THR A 156 -12.44 10.20 14.83
C THR A 156 -11.10 10.91 15.06
N GLY A 157 -10.38 10.59 16.15
CA GLY A 157 -9.10 11.21 16.42
C GLY A 157 -9.11 12.21 17.58
N GLN A 158 -8.56 13.39 17.36
CA GLN A 158 -8.49 14.43 18.40
C GLN A 158 -9.87 15.00 18.70
N VAL A 159 -10.11 15.25 19.99
CA VAL A 159 -11.34 15.90 20.47
C VAL A 159 -11.26 17.39 20.12
N PRO A 160 -12.34 17.99 19.57
CA PRO A 160 -12.36 19.43 19.33
C PRO A 160 -12.15 20.22 20.63
N TYR A 161 -11.54 21.40 20.52
CA TYR A 161 -11.37 22.31 21.65
C TYR A 161 -12.73 22.70 22.25
N GLY A 162 -12.85 22.72 23.54
CA GLY A 162 -14.11 22.90 24.28
C GLY A 162 -14.77 21.59 24.72
N TYR A 163 -14.21 20.44 24.32
CA TYR A 163 -14.73 19.14 24.69
C TYR A 163 -13.64 18.23 25.25
N GLY A 164 -14.00 17.44 26.26
CA GLY A 164 -13.19 16.36 26.81
C GLY A 164 -13.66 14.98 26.34
N ARG A 165 -12.87 13.96 26.62
CA ARG A 165 -13.18 12.57 26.29
C ARG A 165 -13.17 11.71 27.55
N ILE A 166 -14.26 10.97 27.78
CA ILE A 166 -14.33 9.93 28.82
C ILE A 166 -14.37 8.56 28.15
N GLY A 167 -13.52 7.65 28.58
CA GLY A 167 -13.44 6.28 28.07
C GLY A 167 -12.41 6.08 26.97
N LYS A 168 -12.19 4.80 26.64
CA LYS A 168 -11.25 4.37 25.59
C LYS A 168 -12.01 3.72 24.46
N SER A 169 -11.52 3.88 23.21
CA SER A 169 -12.05 3.19 22.04
C SER A 169 -13.44 3.66 21.58
N ARG A 170 -14.23 2.76 21.00
CA ARG A 170 -15.50 3.01 20.28
C ARG A 170 -16.62 3.53 21.16
N ASP A 171 -16.56 3.31 22.47
CA ASP A 171 -17.60 3.68 23.44
C ASP A 171 -17.24 4.93 24.25
N ALA A 172 -16.21 5.65 23.83
CA ALA A 172 -15.84 6.90 24.45
C ALA A 172 -16.95 7.95 24.28
N GLU A 173 -17.26 8.65 25.37
CA GLU A 173 -18.21 9.74 25.38
C GLU A 173 -17.49 11.09 25.33
N MET A 174 -18.09 12.02 24.61
CA MET A 174 -17.63 13.40 24.54
C MET A 174 -18.38 14.20 25.62
N ILE A 175 -17.64 14.88 26.47
CA ILE A 175 -18.19 15.77 27.49
C ILE A 175 -17.74 17.19 27.20
N ILE A 176 -18.52 18.18 27.68
CA ILE A 176 -18.12 19.59 27.61
C ILE A 176 -17.01 19.80 28.63
N ASP A 177 -15.86 20.32 28.19
CA ASP A 177 -14.84 20.85 29.09
C ASP A 177 -15.28 22.23 29.55
N SER A 178 -15.52 22.39 30.86
CA SER A 178 -16.07 23.61 31.42
C SER A 178 -15.17 24.82 31.22
N PHE A 179 -13.85 24.63 31.28
CA PHE A 179 -12.88 25.71 31.13
C PHE A 179 -12.74 26.12 29.64
N GLU A 180 -12.51 25.15 28.78
CA GLU A 180 -12.36 25.42 27.35
C GLU A 180 -13.62 25.91 26.70
N SER A 181 -14.79 25.41 27.13
CA SER A 181 -16.10 25.83 26.58
C SER A 181 -16.45 27.27 26.90
N GLU A 182 -16.02 27.81 28.05
CA GLU A 182 -16.17 29.23 28.36
C GLU A 182 -15.36 30.10 27.41
N ILE A 183 -14.13 29.68 27.09
CA ILE A 183 -13.27 30.40 26.11
C ILE A 183 -13.92 30.39 24.72
N VAL A 184 -14.48 29.26 24.29
CA VAL A 184 -15.17 29.14 22.98
C VAL A 184 -16.40 30.06 22.91
N LYS A 185 -17.10 30.29 24.03
CA LYS A 185 -18.28 31.21 24.07
C LYS A 185 -17.88 32.67 24.01
N LEU A 186 -16.63 33.00 24.30
CA LEU A 186 -16.11 34.38 24.25
C LEU A 186 -15.61 34.82 22.89
N ILE A 187 -15.42 33.84 21.96
CA ILE A 187 -14.98 34.05 20.58
C ILE A 187 -16.21 34.11 19.65
#